data_65e2f20ce4e3e25bf35bb8bb3684a530
#
_entry.id   65e2f20ce4e3e25bf35bb8bb3684a530
#
_cell.length_a   1.000
_cell.length_b   1.000
_cell.length_c   1.000
_cell.angle_alpha   90.00
_cell.angle_beta   90.00
_cell.angle_gamma   90.00
#
_symmetry.space_group_name_H-M   'P 1'
#
loop_
_entity.id
_entity.type
_entity.pdbx_description
1 polymer ?
#
loop_
_entity_poly.entity_id
_entity_poly.type
_entity_poly.pdbx_seq_one_letter_code
_entity_poly.pdbx_strand_id
1 'polypeptide(L)'
;MIKKLFAAVMLVALMVFTSNANAAPELNYQVHVQDYGWMNPVGEGQVAGTEGQSKRIEAVIINCSSRIEYNAHVQDWGWQGWVNSGYIAGTVNEGRRLEGIRIRFADSTADRYDIYYRAYVQDIGWQRWVKNGQVAGTEGRGKRMEALQIRIVRKGESFGNDSYDSDRYGNDRYNHDRHDRDRHRHRYDYYGYNW
;
A
#
# COMPACT_ATOMS: atom_id res chain seq x y z
N MET A 1 23.61 -38.58 66.42
CA MET A 1 23.21 -37.30 65.81
C MET A 1 23.40 -37.40 64.29
N ILE A 2 22.30 -37.62 63.53
CA ILE A 2 22.34 -37.85 62.11
C ILE A 2 21.95 -36.50 61.45
N LYS A 3 22.88 -35.86 60.76
CA LYS A 3 22.64 -34.65 59.99
C LYS A 3 22.00 -35.06 58.69
N LYS A 4 20.69 -34.70 58.48
CA LYS A 4 19.99 -34.87 57.20
C LYS A 4 20.44 -33.76 56.29
N LEU A 5 21.11 -34.12 55.21
CA LEU A 5 21.48 -33.25 54.11
C LEU A 5 20.26 -33.12 53.16
N PHE A 6 19.58 -31.97 53.10
CA PHE A 6 18.55 -31.68 52.11
C PHE A 6 19.26 -31.19 50.87
N ALA A 7 19.31 -32.02 49.83
CA ALA A 7 19.66 -31.59 48.48
C ALA A 7 18.44 -30.96 47.83
N ALA A 8 18.45 -29.65 47.69
CA ALA A 8 17.45 -28.92 46.88
C ALA A 8 17.77 -29.13 45.41
N VAL A 9 16.98 -29.94 44.73
CA VAL A 9 17.03 -30.04 43.26
C VAL A 9 16.30 -28.85 42.67
N MET A 10 17.05 -27.88 42.19
CA MET A 10 16.53 -26.74 41.45
C MET A 10 16.21 -27.17 40.02
N LEU A 11 14.94 -27.47 39.74
CA LEU A 11 14.45 -27.77 38.40
C LEU A 11 14.38 -26.46 37.61
N VAL A 12 15.41 -26.18 36.82
CA VAL A 12 15.36 -25.05 35.86
C VAL A 12 14.50 -25.51 34.68
N ALA A 13 13.24 -25.08 34.65
CA ALA A 13 12.39 -25.25 33.50
C ALA A 13 12.92 -24.35 32.39
N LEU A 14 13.64 -24.93 31.42
CA LEU A 14 14.05 -24.27 30.19
C LEU A 14 12.80 -24.08 29.35
N MET A 15 12.17 -22.88 29.38
CA MET A 15 11.12 -22.52 28.45
C MET A 15 11.75 -22.38 27.08
N VAL A 16 11.62 -23.41 26.25
CA VAL A 16 11.92 -23.35 24.84
C VAL A 16 10.82 -22.52 24.18
N PHE A 17 11.07 -21.25 23.92
CA PHE A 17 10.23 -20.47 23.03
C PHE A 17 10.42 -21.02 21.60
N THR A 18 9.56 -21.93 21.19
CA THR A 18 9.47 -22.33 19.78
C THR A 18 8.88 -21.15 19.02
N SER A 19 9.72 -20.32 18.41
CA SER A 19 9.27 -19.38 17.39
C SER A 19 8.63 -20.20 16.27
N ASN A 20 7.33 -20.02 16.07
CA ASN A 20 6.62 -20.64 14.96
C ASN A 20 7.14 -20.01 13.66
N ALA A 21 8.12 -20.64 13.04
CA ALA A 21 8.72 -20.19 11.77
C ALA A 21 7.69 -20.07 10.61
N ASN A 22 6.44 -20.50 10.87
CA ASN A 22 5.32 -20.46 9.92
C ASN A 22 4.27 -19.40 10.24
N ALA A 23 4.38 -18.64 11.33
CA ALA A 23 3.44 -17.56 11.61
C ALA A 23 3.59 -16.44 10.57
N ALA A 24 2.47 -15.84 10.16
CA ALA A 24 2.50 -14.63 9.37
C ALA A 24 3.15 -13.51 10.17
N PRO A 25 3.88 -12.58 9.52
CA PRO A 25 4.41 -11.42 10.21
C PRO A 25 3.29 -10.58 10.82
N GLU A 26 3.48 -10.12 12.06
CA GLU A 26 2.58 -9.16 12.69
C GLU A 26 2.80 -7.79 12.07
N LEU A 27 1.71 -7.06 11.80
CA LEU A 27 1.71 -5.75 11.17
C LEU A 27 0.78 -4.79 11.89
N ASN A 28 1.27 -3.61 12.21
CA ASN A 28 0.44 -2.45 12.55
C ASN A 28 1.02 -1.18 11.95
N TYR A 29 0.17 -0.19 11.74
CA TYR A 29 0.59 1.07 11.12
C TYR A 29 -0.30 2.23 11.55
N GLN A 30 0.27 3.43 11.52
CA GLN A 30 -0.41 4.67 11.83
C GLN A 30 0.01 5.76 10.86
N VAL A 31 -0.83 6.77 10.71
CA VAL A 31 -0.59 7.92 9.84
C VAL A 31 -0.74 9.23 10.63
N HIS A 32 0.06 10.22 10.24
CA HIS A 32 -0.10 11.60 10.66
C HIS A 32 -0.99 12.29 9.63
N VAL A 33 -2.11 12.84 10.09
CA VAL A 33 -3.13 13.47 9.24
C VAL A 33 -3.25 14.95 9.59
N GLN A 34 -3.42 15.76 8.56
CA GLN A 34 -3.68 17.20 8.70
C GLN A 34 -4.78 17.47 9.74
N ASP A 35 -4.54 18.39 10.68
CA ASP A 35 -5.44 18.83 11.73
C ASP A 35 -5.75 17.78 12.84
N TYR A 36 -5.40 16.50 12.62
CA TYR A 36 -5.58 15.41 13.59
C TYR A 36 -4.28 14.97 14.27
N GLY A 37 -3.12 15.18 13.61
CA GLY A 37 -1.86 14.64 14.10
C GLY A 37 -1.76 13.13 13.90
N TRP A 38 -0.98 12.45 14.75
CA TRP A 38 -0.86 10.99 14.72
C TRP A 38 -2.16 10.34 15.17
N MET A 39 -2.75 9.54 14.26
CA MET A 39 -3.92 8.72 14.56
C MET A 39 -3.50 7.44 15.30
N ASN A 40 -4.46 6.80 15.98
CA ASN A 40 -4.19 5.52 16.64
C ASN A 40 -3.69 4.48 15.62
N PRO A 41 -2.72 3.62 16.02
CA PRO A 41 -2.29 2.52 15.19
C PRO A 41 -3.45 1.57 14.88
N VAL A 42 -3.47 1.06 13.66
CA VAL A 42 -4.43 0.04 13.19
C VAL A 42 -3.68 -1.23 12.80
N GLY A 43 -4.36 -2.36 12.88
CA GLY A 43 -3.83 -3.65 12.47
C GLY A 43 -3.94 -3.90 10.97
N GLU A 44 -3.47 -5.06 10.55
CA GLU A 44 -3.53 -5.53 9.17
C GLU A 44 -4.93 -5.42 8.56
N GLY A 45 -5.01 -4.88 7.36
CA GLY A 45 -6.25 -4.74 6.59
C GLY A 45 -7.21 -3.64 7.06
N GLN A 46 -6.92 -2.96 8.17
CA GLN A 46 -7.72 -1.83 8.64
C GLN A 46 -7.33 -0.53 7.93
N VAL A 47 -8.21 0.45 7.93
CA VAL A 47 -7.97 1.76 7.30
C VAL A 47 -7.24 2.68 8.28
N ALA A 48 -6.07 3.20 7.88
CA ALA A 48 -5.41 4.29 8.55
C ALA A 48 -5.63 5.60 7.77
N GLY A 49 -6.10 6.65 8.43
CA GLY A 49 -6.40 7.94 7.81
C GLY A 49 -7.90 8.23 7.72
N THR A 50 -8.27 9.12 6.80
CA THR A 50 -9.64 9.62 6.66
C THR A 50 -10.11 9.49 5.21
N GLU A 51 -11.21 8.77 4.98
CA GLU A 51 -11.79 8.62 3.64
C GLU A 51 -12.70 9.80 3.31
N GLY A 52 -12.44 10.50 2.20
CA GLY A 52 -13.33 11.53 1.67
C GLY A 52 -13.48 12.79 2.52
N GLN A 53 -12.65 12.98 3.57
CA GLN A 53 -12.70 14.15 4.44
C GLN A 53 -11.79 15.29 3.97
N SER A 54 -11.14 15.14 2.84
CA SER A 54 -10.20 16.13 2.29
C SER A 54 -9.01 16.45 3.22
N LYS A 55 -8.66 15.51 4.12
CA LYS A 55 -7.51 15.62 5.02
C LYS A 55 -6.33 14.79 4.47
N ARG A 56 -5.20 15.46 4.25
CA ARG A 56 -4.01 14.80 3.72
C ARG A 56 -3.31 13.97 4.78
N ILE A 57 -2.78 12.83 4.39
CA ILE A 57 -1.71 12.16 5.14
C ILE A 57 -0.42 12.95 4.91
N GLU A 58 0.35 13.17 5.98
CA GLU A 58 1.63 13.89 5.96
C GLU A 58 2.81 12.96 6.26
N ALA A 59 2.58 11.91 7.08
CA ALA A 59 3.59 10.90 7.41
C ALA A 59 2.94 9.56 7.74
N VAL A 60 3.74 8.50 7.71
CA VAL A 60 3.35 7.14 8.09
C VAL A 60 4.45 6.48 8.91
N ILE A 61 4.05 5.65 9.88
CA ILE A 61 4.89 4.68 10.59
C ILE A 61 4.28 3.31 10.37
N ILE A 62 5.10 2.33 9.95
CA ILE A 62 4.70 0.94 9.76
C ILE A 62 5.60 0.07 10.62
N ASN A 63 5.00 -0.70 11.54
CA ASN A 63 5.68 -1.68 12.37
C ASN A 63 5.37 -3.08 11.86
N CYS A 64 6.40 -3.87 11.62
CA CYS A 64 6.28 -5.25 11.20
C CYS A 64 7.28 -6.11 11.98
N SER A 65 6.88 -7.31 12.38
CA SER A 65 7.78 -8.27 13.05
C SER A 65 8.85 -8.85 12.11
N SER A 66 8.67 -8.73 10.79
CA SER A 66 9.69 -9.00 9.77
C SER A 66 10.30 -7.69 9.26
N ARG A 67 11.50 -7.79 8.67
CA ARG A 67 12.16 -6.61 8.12
C ARG A 67 11.43 -6.12 6.87
N ILE A 68 10.86 -4.92 6.98
CA ILE A 68 10.29 -4.18 5.85
C ILE A 68 11.05 -2.89 5.61
N GLU A 69 10.99 -2.42 4.38
CA GLU A 69 11.41 -1.07 3.99
C GLU A 69 10.25 -0.38 3.29
N TYR A 70 10.11 0.91 3.53
CA TYR A 70 9.12 1.73 2.85
C TYR A 70 9.63 3.14 2.63
N ASN A 71 9.09 3.83 1.63
CA ASN A 71 9.36 5.23 1.37
C ASN A 71 8.12 5.97 0.89
N ALA A 72 8.10 7.27 1.09
CA ALA A 72 7.01 8.15 0.73
C ALA A 72 7.41 9.12 -0.40
N HIS A 73 6.47 9.39 -1.30
CA HIS A 73 6.53 10.52 -2.22
C HIS A 73 5.86 11.72 -1.56
N VAL A 74 6.65 12.75 -1.27
CA VAL A 74 6.24 13.96 -0.55
C VAL A 74 6.08 15.11 -1.53
N GLN A 75 5.05 15.90 -1.35
CA GLN A 75 4.83 17.14 -2.09
C GLN A 75 6.11 17.98 -2.18
N ASP A 76 6.46 18.43 -3.38
CA ASP A 76 7.62 19.28 -3.74
C ASP A 76 9.00 18.62 -3.53
N TRP A 77 9.08 17.48 -2.83
CA TRP A 77 10.34 16.78 -2.55
C TRP A 77 10.52 15.49 -3.36
N GLY A 78 9.41 14.89 -3.82
CA GLY A 78 9.45 13.61 -4.50
C GLY A 78 9.70 12.44 -3.55
N TRP A 79 10.30 11.34 -4.06
CA TRP A 79 10.59 10.16 -3.28
C TRP A 79 11.70 10.40 -2.26
N GLN A 80 11.38 10.16 -1.00
CA GLN A 80 12.39 10.14 0.08
C GLN A 80 13.19 8.84 0.05
N GLY A 81 14.25 8.77 0.88
CA GLY A 81 14.99 7.54 1.10
C GLY A 81 14.11 6.43 1.72
N TRP A 82 14.50 5.17 1.49
CA TRP A 82 13.89 4.03 2.16
C TRP A 82 14.17 4.06 3.66
N VAL A 83 13.13 3.81 4.46
CA VAL A 83 13.22 3.68 5.91
C VAL A 83 12.80 2.27 6.33
N ASN A 84 13.29 1.80 7.48
CA ASN A 84 12.94 0.51 8.05
C ASN A 84 11.66 0.59 8.90
N SER A 85 11.14 -0.60 9.29
CA SER A 85 10.06 -0.74 10.28
C SER A 85 10.25 0.19 11.48
N GLY A 86 9.19 0.90 11.86
CA GLY A 86 9.14 1.82 13.00
C GLY A 86 9.65 3.25 12.75
N TYR A 87 10.24 3.54 11.59
CA TYR A 87 10.72 4.90 11.27
C TYR A 87 9.67 5.70 10.49
N ILE A 88 9.71 7.01 10.58
CA ILE A 88 8.81 7.92 9.88
C ILE A 88 9.20 8.01 8.40
N ALA A 89 8.22 7.79 7.51
CA ALA A 89 8.27 8.21 6.11
C ALA A 89 7.29 9.36 5.90
N GLY A 90 7.73 10.44 5.29
CA GLY A 90 6.98 11.68 5.16
C GLY A 90 7.51 12.81 6.03
N THR A 91 6.66 13.79 6.31
CA THR A 91 7.00 14.97 7.12
C THR A 91 5.95 15.19 8.22
N VAL A 92 6.36 15.73 9.36
CA VAL A 92 5.46 16.04 10.50
C VAL A 92 5.49 17.52 10.76
N ASN A 93 4.31 18.14 10.82
CA ASN A 93 4.13 19.59 11.06
C ASN A 93 4.71 20.52 9.97
N GLU A 94 4.98 20.00 8.76
CA GLU A 94 5.47 20.82 7.65
C GLU A 94 4.35 21.16 6.63
N GLY A 95 3.15 20.65 6.84
CA GLY A 95 2.01 20.91 5.98
C GLY A 95 2.13 20.27 4.57
N ARG A 96 3.02 19.29 4.39
CA ARG A 96 3.25 18.61 3.11
C ARG A 96 2.48 17.30 3.04
N ARG A 97 1.77 17.11 1.92
CA ARG A 97 1.01 15.86 1.69
C ARG A 97 1.91 14.73 1.24
N LEU A 98 1.56 13.52 1.61
CA LEU A 98 1.99 12.34 0.89
C LEU A 98 1.17 12.20 -0.40
N GLU A 99 1.85 11.88 -1.49
CA GLU A 99 1.25 11.63 -2.80
C GLU A 99 1.33 10.15 -3.17
N GLY A 100 2.33 9.43 -2.68
CA GLY A 100 2.51 8.00 -2.93
C GLY A 100 3.35 7.32 -1.84
N ILE A 101 3.25 5.99 -1.81
CA ILE A 101 4.02 5.13 -0.92
C ILE A 101 4.45 3.86 -1.65
N ARG A 102 5.61 3.32 -1.29
CA ARG A 102 6.13 2.01 -1.68
C ARG A 102 6.50 1.24 -0.41
N ILE A 103 6.17 -0.05 -0.37
CA ILE A 103 6.45 -0.91 0.78
C ILE A 103 6.94 -2.26 0.26
N ARG A 104 7.99 -2.83 0.89
CA ARG A 104 8.51 -4.15 0.53
C ARG A 104 9.09 -4.87 1.73
N PHE A 105 9.12 -6.20 1.71
CA PHE A 105 9.98 -6.96 2.58
C PHE A 105 11.44 -6.82 2.16
N ALA A 106 12.33 -6.78 3.14
CA ALA A 106 13.78 -6.62 2.94
C ALA A 106 14.59 -7.80 3.55
N ASP A 107 13.91 -8.93 3.76
CA ASP A 107 14.49 -10.20 4.23
C ASP A 107 13.86 -11.39 3.51
N SER A 108 14.20 -12.62 3.91
CA SER A 108 13.66 -13.87 3.35
C SER A 108 12.14 -14.06 3.56
N THR A 109 11.48 -13.19 4.31
CA THR A 109 10.00 -13.17 4.38
C THR A 109 9.40 -12.97 2.99
N ALA A 110 10.09 -12.21 2.13
CA ALA A 110 9.72 -12.00 0.73
C ALA A 110 9.59 -13.30 -0.09
N ASP A 111 10.21 -14.39 0.32
CA ASP A 111 10.12 -15.69 -0.37
C ASP A 111 8.76 -16.37 -0.12
N ARG A 112 8.13 -16.08 1.02
CA ARG A 112 6.92 -16.75 1.50
C ARG A 112 5.68 -15.87 1.50
N TYR A 113 5.84 -14.54 1.59
CA TYR A 113 4.75 -13.58 1.73
C TYR A 113 4.89 -12.45 0.72
N ASP A 114 3.75 -11.91 0.29
CA ASP A 114 3.62 -10.64 -0.42
C ASP A 114 3.03 -9.59 0.55
N ILE A 115 3.52 -8.36 0.48
CA ILE A 115 2.91 -7.22 1.18
C ILE A 115 2.11 -6.39 0.19
N TYR A 116 0.78 -6.39 0.37
CA TYR A 116 -0.17 -5.65 -0.44
C TYR A 116 -0.56 -4.36 0.25
N TYR A 117 -0.78 -3.31 -0.52
CA TYR A 117 -1.25 -2.03 -0.01
C TYR A 117 -1.97 -1.24 -1.07
N ARG A 118 -2.86 -0.34 -0.62
CA ARG A 118 -3.57 0.60 -1.48
C ARG A 118 -3.78 1.94 -0.80
N ALA A 119 -3.91 3.00 -1.58
CA ALA A 119 -4.17 4.34 -1.12
C ALA A 119 -5.58 4.80 -1.51
N TYR A 120 -6.23 5.56 -0.62
CA TYR A 120 -7.35 6.43 -0.96
C TYR A 120 -6.78 7.79 -1.37
N VAL A 121 -7.05 8.19 -2.59
CA VAL A 121 -6.46 9.39 -3.20
C VAL A 121 -7.54 10.38 -3.55
N GLN A 122 -7.25 11.66 -3.31
CA GLN A 122 -8.11 12.78 -3.68
C GLN A 122 -8.64 12.67 -5.11
N ASP A 123 -9.95 12.83 -5.30
CA ASP A 123 -10.68 12.81 -6.58
C ASP A 123 -10.59 11.47 -7.35
N ILE A 124 -9.99 10.43 -6.75
CA ILE A 124 -9.84 9.09 -7.33
C ILE A 124 -10.55 8.04 -6.46
N GLY A 125 -10.49 8.18 -5.12
CA GLY A 125 -10.97 7.17 -4.18
C GLY A 125 -9.94 6.06 -3.94
N TRP A 126 -10.42 4.88 -3.53
CA TRP A 126 -9.56 3.72 -3.35
C TRP A 126 -8.98 3.25 -4.68
N GLN A 127 -7.66 3.18 -4.72
CA GLN A 127 -6.95 2.58 -5.83
C GLN A 127 -6.96 1.05 -5.73
N ARG A 128 -6.58 0.38 -6.82
CA ARG A 128 -6.33 -1.06 -6.79
C ARG A 128 -5.16 -1.38 -5.85
N TRP A 129 -5.19 -2.58 -5.31
CA TRP A 129 -4.08 -3.10 -4.52
C TRP A 129 -2.83 -3.24 -5.39
N VAL A 130 -1.72 -2.80 -4.85
CA VAL A 130 -0.37 -3.01 -5.39
C VAL A 130 0.46 -3.76 -4.36
N LYS A 131 1.64 -4.27 -4.74
CA LYS A 131 2.49 -5.05 -3.82
C LYS A 131 3.98 -4.84 -4.04
N ASN A 132 4.78 -5.22 -3.03
CA ASN A 132 6.22 -5.47 -3.13
C ASN A 132 7.00 -4.35 -3.82
N GLY A 133 6.88 -3.12 -3.36
CA GLY A 133 7.60 -1.96 -3.88
C GLY A 133 6.95 -1.24 -5.05
N GLN A 134 5.78 -1.68 -5.53
CA GLN A 134 4.98 -0.93 -6.48
C GLN A 134 4.41 0.35 -5.84
N VAL A 135 3.99 1.32 -6.61
CA VAL A 135 3.45 2.60 -6.12
C VAL A 135 1.97 2.47 -5.81
N ALA A 136 1.58 2.78 -4.56
CA ALA A 136 0.21 3.19 -4.22
C ALA A 136 0.17 4.71 -4.08
N GLY A 137 -0.84 5.36 -4.63
CA GLY A 137 -0.92 6.81 -4.71
C GLY A 137 -0.62 7.33 -6.11
N THR A 138 -0.09 8.54 -6.19
CA THR A 138 0.25 9.22 -7.45
C THR A 138 1.63 9.85 -7.36
N GLU A 139 2.30 10.01 -8.51
CA GLU A 139 3.56 10.74 -8.63
C GLU A 139 3.33 11.99 -9.47
N GLY A 140 3.74 13.17 -8.97
CA GLY A 140 3.73 14.43 -9.72
C GLY A 140 2.35 14.92 -10.19
N ARG A 141 1.26 14.35 -9.63
CA ARG A 141 -0.12 14.72 -10.00
C ARG A 141 -0.77 15.70 -9.03
N GLY A 142 -0.06 16.08 -7.98
CA GLY A 142 -0.56 17.00 -6.98
C GLY A 142 -1.75 16.48 -6.16
N LYS A 143 -1.99 15.15 -6.15
CA LYS A 143 -3.10 14.51 -5.45
C LYS A 143 -2.64 13.97 -4.10
N ARG A 144 -3.33 14.36 -3.03
CA ARG A 144 -3.03 13.86 -1.68
C ARG A 144 -3.54 12.44 -1.46
N MET A 145 -2.80 11.68 -0.69
CA MET A 145 -3.32 10.49 -0.02
C MET A 145 -4.14 10.92 1.19
N GLU A 146 -5.29 10.27 1.41
CA GLU A 146 -6.19 10.52 2.55
C GLU A 146 -6.29 9.29 3.46
N ALA A 147 -6.16 8.08 2.92
CA ALA A 147 -6.12 6.85 3.69
C ALA A 147 -5.18 5.81 3.07
N LEU A 148 -4.78 4.84 3.89
CA LEU A 148 -3.90 3.73 3.55
C LEU A 148 -4.44 2.44 4.14
N GLN A 149 -4.37 1.34 3.37
CA GLN A 149 -4.56 -0.03 3.86
C GLN A 149 -3.37 -0.89 3.48
N ILE A 150 -2.97 -1.81 4.38
CA ILE A 150 -1.84 -2.72 4.17
C ILE A 150 -2.25 -4.13 4.61
N ARG A 151 -1.88 -5.16 3.83
CA ARG A 151 -2.09 -6.58 4.12
C ARG A 151 -0.86 -7.41 3.80
N ILE A 152 -0.64 -8.48 4.56
CA ILE A 152 0.39 -9.48 4.30
C ILE A 152 -0.31 -10.78 3.91
N VAL A 153 0.02 -11.33 2.75
CA VAL A 153 -0.61 -12.52 2.21
C VAL A 153 0.45 -13.56 1.90
N ARG A 154 0.22 -14.82 2.32
CA ARG A 154 1.11 -15.91 1.96
C ARG A 154 1.07 -16.14 0.46
N LYS A 155 2.23 -16.31 -0.17
CA LYS A 155 2.30 -16.62 -1.61
C LYS A 155 1.55 -17.89 -1.94
N GLY A 156 0.72 -17.82 -2.99
CA GLY A 156 -0.17 -18.91 -3.40
C GLY A 156 -1.53 -18.92 -2.71
N GLU A 157 -1.76 -18.09 -1.69
CA GLU A 157 -3.09 -17.89 -1.12
C GLU A 157 -3.87 -16.84 -1.91
N SER A 158 -5.19 -17.07 -2.00
CA SER A 158 -6.10 -16.10 -2.61
C SER A 158 -6.18 -14.84 -1.75
N PHE A 159 -6.02 -13.68 -2.37
CA PHE A 159 -6.20 -12.37 -1.74
C PHE A 159 -7.69 -12.08 -1.57
N GLY A 160 -8.41 -12.83 -0.73
CA GLY A 160 -9.83 -12.59 -0.41
C GLY A 160 -10.73 -12.28 -1.61
N ASN A 161 -12.06 -12.30 -1.41
CA ASN A 161 -13.06 -11.95 -2.44
C ASN A 161 -13.11 -10.46 -2.86
N ASP A 162 -12.17 -9.63 -2.43
CA ASP A 162 -11.93 -8.33 -3.06
C ASP A 162 -11.29 -8.61 -4.42
N SER A 163 -12.11 -9.17 -5.34
CA SER A 163 -11.73 -9.59 -6.66
C SER A 163 -10.78 -8.54 -7.27
N TYR A 164 -9.55 -8.96 -7.42
CA TYR A 164 -8.59 -8.30 -8.28
C TYR A 164 -9.18 -8.38 -9.68
N ASP A 165 -10.05 -7.43 -10.02
CA ASP A 165 -10.58 -7.29 -11.37
C ASP A 165 -9.45 -6.75 -12.25
N SER A 166 -8.48 -7.66 -12.53
CA SER A 166 -7.37 -7.39 -13.44
C SER A 166 -7.84 -7.16 -14.87
N ASP A 167 -9.12 -7.48 -15.17
CA ASP A 167 -9.62 -7.56 -16.53
C ASP A 167 -10.48 -6.36 -16.94
N ARG A 168 -10.83 -5.45 -16.01
CA ARG A 168 -11.79 -4.37 -16.30
C ARG A 168 -11.19 -3.08 -16.86
N TYR A 169 -9.88 -2.89 -16.86
CA TYR A 169 -9.22 -1.68 -17.34
C TYR A 169 -8.13 -1.90 -18.39
N GLY A 170 -8.03 -3.12 -18.94
CA GLY A 170 -7.06 -3.46 -19.99
C GLY A 170 -7.48 -3.10 -21.41
N ASN A 171 -8.76 -2.81 -21.69
CA ASN A 171 -9.27 -2.71 -23.05
C ASN A 171 -9.74 -1.33 -23.52
N ASP A 172 -9.71 -0.29 -22.69
CA ASP A 172 -10.26 1.00 -23.11
C ASP A 172 -9.26 1.93 -23.83
N ARG A 173 -8.06 1.46 -24.15
CA ARG A 173 -7.05 2.29 -24.86
C ARG A 173 -6.89 2.01 -26.35
N TYR A 174 -7.64 1.08 -26.96
CA TYR A 174 -7.44 0.75 -28.37
C TYR A 174 -8.68 0.75 -29.27
N ASN A 175 -9.79 1.34 -28.87
CA ASN A 175 -11.00 1.37 -29.73
C ASN A 175 -11.49 2.76 -30.16
N HIS A 176 -10.64 3.79 -30.10
CA HIS A 176 -11.07 5.13 -30.59
C HIS A 176 -10.62 5.48 -32.00
N ASP A 177 -9.91 4.60 -32.74
CA ASP A 177 -9.39 4.97 -34.06
C ASP A 177 -9.90 4.10 -35.21
N ARG A 178 -11.06 3.40 -35.10
CA ARG A 178 -11.57 2.59 -36.22
C ARG A 178 -12.96 2.91 -36.75
N HIS A 179 -13.64 3.98 -36.31
CA HIS A 179 -14.98 4.27 -36.81
C HIS A 179 -15.14 5.57 -37.62
N ASP A 180 -14.05 6.22 -38.03
CA ASP A 180 -14.14 7.47 -38.80
C ASP A 180 -13.61 7.39 -40.25
N ARG A 181 -13.45 6.17 -40.83
CA ARG A 181 -12.99 6.04 -42.23
C ARG A 181 -14.03 5.62 -43.25
N ASP A 182 -15.30 5.38 -42.89
CA ASP A 182 -16.31 4.89 -43.84
C ASP A 182 -17.51 5.78 -44.08
N ARG A 183 -17.44 7.11 -43.81
CA ARG A 183 -18.55 8.00 -44.11
C ARG A 183 -18.31 9.09 -45.15
N HIS A 184 -17.28 9.01 -45.95
CA HIS A 184 -17.09 9.90 -47.11
C HIS A 184 -16.84 9.14 -48.39
N ARG A 185 -17.79 8.29 -48.78
CA ARG A 185 -17.97 7.85 -50.15
C ARG A 185 -19.46 7.79 -50.41
N HIS A 186 -20.03 8.82 -50.94
CA HIS A 186 -21.19 8.91 -51.84
C HIS A 186 -21.77 10.31 -51.75
N ARG A 187 -21.39 11.15 -52.65
CA ARG A 187 -22.28 12.09 -53.35
C ARG A 187 -21.49 13.18 -54.08
N TYR A 188 -21.04 12.85 -55.24
CA TYR A 188 -20.94 13.82 -56.35
C TYR A 188 -21.52 13.15 -57.55
N ASP A 189 -22.80 13.41 -57.77
CA ASP A 189 -23.42 13.29 -59.07
C ASP A 189 -24.17 14.59 -59.37
N TYR A 190 -23.77 15.15 -60.52
CA TYR A 190 -24.59 15.94 -61.41
C TYR A 190 -25.15 17.27 -60.94
N TYR A 191 -24.63 18.35 -61.48
CA TYR A 191 -25.36 19.34 -62.21
C TYR A 191 -24.38 20.13 -63.11
N GLY A 192 -24.45 19.83 -64.41
CA GLY A 192 -23.93 20.71 -65.43
C GLY A 192 -24.87 21.89 -65.63
N TYR A 193 -24.32 23.05 -65.95
CA TYR A 193 -24.95 24.06 -66.74
C TYR A 193 -23.89 24.79 -67.56
N ASN A 194 -24.20 24.80 -68.91
CA ASN A 194 -23.63 25.63 -69.91
C ASN A 194 -23.68 27.13 -69.57
N TRP A 195 -22.68 27.88 -69.98
CA TRP A 195 -22.54 29.01 -70.91
C TRP A 195 -21.11 29.49 -70.83
#